data_d1b0dcede4bd14e4e22109a89ee4ab3c
#
_entry.id   d1b0dcede4bd14e4e22109a89ee4ab3c
#
_cell.length_a   1.000
_cell.length_b   1.000
_cell.length_c   1.000
_cell.angle_alpha   90.00
_cell.angle_beta   90.00
_cell.angle_gamma   90.00
#
_symmetry.space_group_name_H-M   'P 1'
#
loop_
_entity.id
_entity.type
_entity.pdbx_description
1 polymer ?
#
loop_
_entity_poly.entity_id
_entity_poly.type
_entity_poly.pdbx_seq_one_letter_code
_entity_poly.pdbx_strand_id
1 'polypeptide(L)'
;EAHEVKMKESATWSVIWLSCGIAFAGFVYWAYDTKWLGLGDANTPRYNGAEAIAAGGSIITSGVVSGADAAKQYLVGYVVEKSLAMDNIFVIALIFSFFAIPAKYQHRVLFWGIIGALIMRGGMIFLGAELIMNYQWILIIFGGFLILTALKMALIKGNDDPSQNVVVKIIKKFYPVTEFFDGQRFFTKRTLKPTYSIDPKTGKEVMDPPPAGSLSPKWAITPLFLALILVEIT
;
A
#
# COMPACT_ATOMS: atom_id res chain seq x y z
N GLU A 1 22.67 6.72 2.17
CA GLU A 1 22.87 7.99 1.41
C GLU A 1 21.83 8.03 0.32
N ALA A 2 21.08 9.13 0.26
CA ALA A 2 20.12 9.36 -0.82
C ALA A 2 20.90 9.71 -2.08
N HIS A 3 20.99 8.78 -3.03
CA HIS A 3 21.56 9.05 -4.34
C HIS A 3 20.42 9.14 -5.36
N GLU A 4 20.60 9.93 -6.40
CA GLU A 4 19.64 10.03 -7.48
C GLU A 4 19.68 8.75 -8.32
N VAL A 5 18.60 7.98 -8.28
CA VAL A 5 18.47 6.73 -9.05
C VAL A 5 18.25 7.06 -10.53
N LYS A 6 19.13 6.57 -11.39
CA LYS A 6 19.00 6.75 -12.85
C LYS A 6 17.82 5.92 -13.37
N MET A 7 17.11 6.43 -14.38
CA MET A 7 15.96 5.76 -14.97
C MET A 7 16.29 4.34 -15.48
N LYS A 8 17.47 4.13 -16.05
CA LYS A 8 17.95 2.80 -16.49
C LYS A 8 18.09 1.81 -15.33
N GLU A 9 18.58 2.27 -14.19
CA GLU A 9 18.73 1.46 -12.97
C GLU A 9 17.37 1.04 -12.42
N SER A 10 16.43 1.98 -12.30
CA SER A 10 15.05 1.69 -11.87
C SER A 10 14.37 0.70 -12.81
N ALA A 11 14.51 0.86 -14.13
CA ALA A 11 13.93 -0.05 -15.10
C ALA A 11 14.52 -1.47 -14.97
N THR A 12 15.85 -1.57 -14.81
CA THR A 12 16.53 -2.87 -14.65
C THR A 12 16.03 -3.60 -13.39
N TRP A 13 15.97 -2.91 -12.26
CA TRP A 13 15.45 -3.50 -11.02
C TRP A 13 13.98 -3.91 -11.14
N SER A 14 13.16 -3.11 -11.84
CA SER A 14 11.75 -3.43 -12.07
C SER A 14 11.60 -4.72 -12.89
N VAL A 15 12.41 -4.90 -13.94
CA VAL A 15 12.41 -6.13 -14.76
C VAL A 15 12.89 -7.33 -13.95
N ILE A 16 13.94 -7.17 -13.14
CA ILE A 16 14.44 -8.25 -12.27
C ILE A 16 13.33 -8.72 -11.31
N TRP A 17 12.68 -7.80 -10.59
CA TRP A 17 11.61 -8.15 -9.64
C TRP A 17 10.38 -8.74 -10.32
N LEU A 18 10.01 -8.24 -11.51
CA LEU A 18 8.93 -8.82 -12.30
C LEU A 18 9.25 -10.25 -12.72
N SER A 19 10.47 -10.49 -13.18
CA SER A 19 10.94 -11.82 -13.57
C SER A 19 10.99 -12.80 -12.39
N CYS A 20 11.44 -12.33 -11.22
CA CYS A 20 11.42 -13.14 -9.99
C CYS A 20 9.99 -13.54 -9.60
N GLY A 21 9.02 -12.62 -9.72
CA GLY A 21 7.62 -12.93 -9.45
C GLY A 21 7.04 -13.96 -10.41
N ILE A 22 7.38 -13.89 -11.70
CA ILE A 22 6.98 -14.91 -12.68
C ILE A 22 7.67 -16.25 -12.41
N ALA A 23 8.97 -16.23 -12.10
CA ALA A 23 9.72 -17.44 -11.77
C ALA A 23 9.20 -18.15 -10.51
N PHE A 24 8.66 -17.39 -9.56
CA PHE A 24 8.02 -17.95 -8.35
C PHE A 24 6.79 -18.81 -8.68
N ALA A 25 6.12 -18.58 -9.82
CA ALA A 25 5.04 -19.46 -10.28
C ALA A 25 5.55 -20.91 -10.51
N GLY A 26 6.79 -21.05 -11.00
CA GLY A 26 7.43 -22.36 -11.15
C GLY A 26 7.67 -23.05 -9.79
N PHE A 27 8.07 -22.29 -8.78
CA PHE A 27 8.18 -22.80 -7.41
C PHE A 27 6.81 -23.23 -6.85
N VAL A 28 5.77 -22.43 -7.05
CA VAL A 28 4.39 -22.78 -6.65
C VAL A 28 3.93 -24.07 -7.34
N TYR A 29 4.17 -24.19 -8.66
CA TYR A 29 3.87 -25.40 -9.40
C TYR A 29 4.53 -26.63 -8.74
N TRP A 30 5.84 -26.55 -8.52
CA TRP A 30 6.62 -27.65 -7.94
C TRP A 30 6.14 -27.99 -6.51
N ALA A 31 5.91 -27.00 -5.66
CA ALA A 31 5.52 -27.18 -4.26
C ALA A 31 4.16 -27.88 -4.11
N TYR A 32 3.20 -27.53 -4.97
CA TYR A 32 1.87 -28.16 -4.98
C TYR A 32 1.88 -29.53 -5.66
N ASP A 33 2.66 -29.72 -6.71
CA ASP A 33 2.77 -31.00 -7.42
C ASP A 33 3.46 -32.07 -6.56
N THR A 34 4.48 -31.69 -5.80
CA THR A 34 5.19 -32.56 -4.85
C THR A 34 4.51 -32.63 -3.49
N LYS A 35 3.41 -31.90 -3.27
CA LYS A 35 2.70 -31.80 -1.98
C LYS A 35 3.60 -31.39 -0.82
N TRP A 36 4.55 -30.52 -1.12
CA TRP A 36 5.52 -30.03 -0.15
C TRP A 36 4.80 -29.34 1.03
N LEU A 37 5.13 -29.74 2.27
CA LEU A 37 4.45 -29.26 3.50
C LEU A 37 2.93 -29.48 3.54
N GLY A 38 2.40 -30.47 2.81
CA GLY A 38 0.96 -30.75 2.74
C GLY A 38 0.18 -29.81 1.82
N LEU A 39 0.88 -29.01 0.99
CA LEU A 39 0.23 -28.16 0.00
C LEU A 39 -0.42 -29.02 -1.11
N GLY A 40 -1.62 -28.65 -1.53
CA GLY A 40 -2.33 -29.36 -2.59
C GLY A 40 -3.02 -30.67 -2.16
N ASP A 41 -3.00 -31.01 -0.87
CA ASP A 41 -3.70 -32.18 -0.32
C ASP A 41 -5.22 -32.01 -0.29
N ALA A 42 -5.93 -33.08 0.02
CA ALA A 42 -7.41 -33.10 0.06
C ALA A 42 -8.06 -32.06 0.99
N ASN A 43 -7.32 -31.53 1.95
CA ASN A 43 -7.77 -30.48 2.87
C ASN A 43 -7.45 -29.05 2.37
N THR A 44 -6.80 -28.91 1.20
CA THR A 44 -6.46 -27.59 0.66
C THR A 44 -7.75 -26.87 0.24
N PRO A 45 -7.96 -25.59 0.67
CA PRO A 45 -9.09 -24.81 0.20
C PRO A 45 -9.03 -24.64 -1.33
N ARG A 46 -10.12 -24.98 -2.00
CA ARG A 46 -10.27 -24.89 -3.45
C ARG A 46 -11.44 -24.00 -3.80
N TYR A 47 -11.20 -23.07 -4.72
CA TYR A 47 -12.28 -22.28 -5.31
C TYR A 47 -13.09 -23.11 -6.30
N ASN A 48 -14.39 -23.20 -6.09
CA ASN A 48 -15.32 -23.76 -7.06
C ASN A 48 -15.73 -22.69 -8.06
N GLY A 49 -15.69 -23.01 -9.34
CA GLY A 49 -16.07 -22.09 -10.40
C GLY A 49 -17.53 -21.65 -10.33
N ALA A 50 -17.87 -20.67 -11.16
CA ALA A 50 -19.22 -20.09 -11.22
C ALA A 50 -20.34 -21.14 -11.48
N GLU A 51 -20.03 -22.24 -12.18
CA GLU A 51 -20.97 -23.34 -12.45
C GLU A 51 -21.38 -24.07 -11.16
N ALA A 52 -20.43 -24.31 -10.26
CA ALA A 52 -20.72 -24.93 -8.97
C ALA A 52 -21.58 -24.03 -8.07
N ILE A 53 -21.34 -22.71 -8.12
CA ILE A 53 -22.14 -21.72 -7.40
C ILE A 53 -23.57 -21.68 -7.96
N ALA A 54 -23.71 -21.68 -9.28
CA ALA A 54 -25.02 -21.71 -9.95
C ALA A 54 -25.83 -22.96 -9.62
N ALA A 55 -25.17 -24.10 -9.37
CA ALA A 55 -25.77 -25.34 -8.90
C ALA A 55 -26.09 -25.36 -7.39
N GLY A 56 -25.94 -24.26 -6.67
CA GLY A 56 -26.16 -24.17 -5.22
C GLY A 56 -25.03 -24.77 -4.37
N GLY A 57 -23.88 -25.01 -4.97
CA GLY A 57 -22.68 -25.51 -4.27
C GLY A 57 -21.93 -24.43 -3.52
N SER A 58 -20.97 -24.85 -2.69
CA SER A 58 -20.12 -23.97 -1.92
C SER A 58 -19.10 -23.26 -2.82
N ILE A 59 -18.84 -21.98 -2.56
CA ILE A 59 -17.83 -21.17 -3.29
C ILE A 59 -16.42 -21.72 -3.02
N ILE A 60 -16.16 -22.13 -1.79
CA ILE A 60 -14.90 -22.73 -1.37
C ILE A 60 -15.17 -24.12 -0.81
N THR A 61 -14.45 -25.09 -1.31
CA THR A 61 -14.47 -26.47 -0.83
C THR A 61 -13.04 -26.91 -0.52
N SER A 62 -12.91 -28.02 0.20
CA SER A 62 -11.60 -28.67 0.35
C SER A 62 -11.41 -29.68 -0.77
N GLY A 63 -10.22 -29.77 -1.30
CA GLY A 63 -9.91 -30.72 -2.36
C GLY A 63 -8.42 -30.72 -2.77
N VAL A 64 -8.07 -31.68 -3.58
CA VAL A 64 -6.72 -31.76 -4.15
C VAL A 64 -6.56 -30.64 -5.18
N VAL A 65 -5.51 -29.84 -5.02
CA VAL A 65 -5.13 -28.78 -5.96
C VAL A 65 -3.86 -29.20 -6.70
N SER A 66 -3.92 -29.27 -8.03
CA SER A 66 -2.76 -29.59 -8.85
C SER A 66 -1.75 -28.43 -8.87
N GLY A 67 -0.47 -28.76 -9.07
CA GLY A 67 0.56 -27.71 -9.24
C GLY A 67 0.24 -26.74 -10.37
N ALA A 68 -0.36 -27.24 -11.48
CA ALA A 68 -0.76 -26.40 -12.60
C ALA A 68 -1.87 -25.41 -12.23
N ASP A 69 -2.87 -25.84 -11.47
CA ASP A 69 -3.97 -24.96 -11.04
C ASP A 69 -3.50 -23.92 -10.03
N ALA A 70 -2.64 -24.34 -9.08
CA ALA A 70 -2.04 -23.43 -8.12
C ALA A 70 -1.17 -22.35 -8.82
N ALA A 71 -0.33 -22.75 -9.77
CA ALA A 71 0.49 -21.81 -10.54
C ALA A 71 -0.35 -20.84 -11.39
N LYS A 72 -1.43 -21.30 -12.02
CA LYS A 72 -2.37 -20.44 -12.74
C LYS A 72 -3.03 -19.41 -11.82
N GLN A 73 -3.55 -19.86 -10.66
CA GLN A 73 -4.17 -18.98 -9.67
C GLN A 73 -3.18 -17.94 -9.17
N TYR A 74 -1.94 -18.36 -8.87
CA TYR A 74 -0.87 -17.44 -8.50
C TYR A 74 -0.60 -16.40 -9.59
N LEU A 75 -0.44 -16.82 -10.85
CA LEU A 75 -0.16 -15.89 -11.96
C LEU A 75 -1.29 -14.89 -12.19
N VAL A 76 -2.54 -15.35 -12.13
CA VAL A 76 -3.71 -14.45 -12.22
C VAL A 76 -3.67 -13.42 -11.09
N GLY A 77 -3.48 -13.87 -9.84
CA GLY A 77 -3.35 -12.97 -8.68
C GLY A 77 -2.19 -12.00 -8.84
N TYR A 78 -1.04 -12.47 -9.33
CA TYR A 78 0.15 -11.66 -9.55
C TYR A 78 -0.09 -10.56 -10.60
N VAL A 79 -0.75 -10.88 -11.73
CA VAL A 79 -1.07 -9.90 -12.78
C VAL A 79 -2.05 -8.84 -12.27
N VAL A 80 -3.11 -9.27 -11.56
CA VAL A 80 -4.08 -8.35 -10.95
C VAL A 80 -3.38 -7.43 -9.94
N GLU A 81 -2.54 -7.99 -9.05
CA GLU A 81 -1.80 -7.20 -8.06
C GLU A 81 -0.87 -6.18 -8.74
N LYS A 82 -0.18 -6.56 -9.80
CA LYS A 82 0.69 -5.63 -10.54
C LYS A 82 -0.11 -4.54 -11.25
N SER A 83 -1.28 -4.86 -11.78
CA SER A 83 -2.17 -3.86 -12.39
C SER A 83 -2.64 -2.82 -11.37
N LEU A 84 -3.10 -3.28 -10.20
CA LEU A 84 -3.50 -2.39 -9.11
C LEU A 84 -2.33 -1.56 -8.55
N ALA A 85 -1.14 -2.16 -8.47
CA ALA A 85 0.06 -1.46 -7.99
C ALA A 85 0.46 -0.29 -8.92
N MET A 86 0.21 -0.37 -10.23
CA MET A 86 0.50 0.74 -11.14
C MET A 86 -0.39 1.95 -10.87
N ASP A 87 -1.67 1.73 -10.61
CA ASP A 87 -2.61 2.80 -10.21
C ASP A 87 -2.14 3.46 -8.90
N ASN A 88 -1.78 2.67 -7.90
CA ASN A 88 -1.30 3.19 -6.62
C ASN A 88 -0.02 4.04 -6.77
N ILE A 89 0.93 3.65 -7.64
CA ILE A 89 2.14 4.43 -7.90
C ILE A 89 1.77 5.81 -8.48
N PHE A 90 0.80 5.87 -9.38
CA PHE A 90 0.34 7.13 -9.97
C PHE A 90 -0.27 8.06 -8.91
N VAL A 91 -1.11 7.51 -8.04
CA VAL A 91 -1.73 8.30 -6.94
C VAL A 91 -0.68 8.76 -5.93
N ILE A 92 0.31 7.92 -5.60
CA ILE A 92 1.44 8.31 -4.73
C ILE A 92 2.21 9.49 -5.34
N ALA A 93 2.48 9.45 -6.65
CA ALA A 93 3.14 10.55 -7.35
C ALA A 93 2.32 11.85 -7.31
N LEU A 94 1.00 11.75 -7.47
CA LEU A 94 0.07 12.88 -7.32
C LEU A 94 0.09 13.46 -5.90
N ILE A 95 0.06 12.63 -4.87
CA ILE A 95 0.12 13.03 -3.46
C ILE A 95 1.44 13.77 -3.19
N PHE A 96 2.57 13.24 -3.66
CA PHE A 96 3.87 13.87 -3.47
C PHE A 96 3.97 15.21 -4.18
N SER A 97 3.41 15.32 -5.38
CA SER A 97 3.33 16.57 -6.13
C SER A 97 2.44 17.59 -5.41
N PHE A 98 1.26 17.16 -4.95
CA PHE A 98 0.31 18.03 -4.25
C PHE A 98 0.87 18.62 -2.96
N PHE A 99 1.56 17.81 -2.15
CA PHE A 99 2.20 18.29 -0.93
C PHE A 99 3.58 18.90 -1.17
N ALA A 100 4.04 18.98 -2.42
CA ALA A 100 5.38 19.47 -2.80
C ALA A 100 6.50 18.81 -1.97
N ILE A 101 6.43 17.49 -1.78
CA ILE A 101 7.39 16.75 -0.94
C ILE A 101 8.74 16.66 -1.64
N PRO A 102 9.81 17.24 -1.06
CA PRO A 102 11.15 17.14 -1.61
C PRO A 102 11.59 15.69 -1.79
N ALA A 103 12.31 15.38 -2.88
CA ALA A 103 12.77 14.03 -3.20
C ALA A 103 13.53 13.35 -2.03
N LYS A 104 14.30 14.12 -1.28
CA LYS A 104 15.04 13.66 -0.09
C LYS A 104 14.16 13.09 1.03
N TYR A 105 12.86 13.42 1.06
CA TYR A 105 11.91 12.96 2.10
C TYR A 105 10.95 11.88 1.58
N GLN A 106 10.78 11.75 0.26
CA GLN A 106 9.88 10.78 -0.37
C GLN A 106 10.21 9.35 0.04
N HIS A 107 11.51 9.00 0.08
CA HIS A 107 11.97 7.67 0.49
C HIS A 107 11.46 7.27 1.87
N ARG A 108 11.41 8.19 2.82
CA ARG A 108 10.93 7.89 4.17
C ARG A 108 9.41 7.62 4.21
N VAL A 109 8.64 8.41 3.47
CA VAL A 109 7.18 8.20 3.35
C VAL A 109 6.91 6.86 2.68
N LEU A 110 7.59 6.54 1.58
CA LEU A 110 7.46 5.26 0.88
C LEU A 110 7.85 4.07 1.77
N PHE A 111 8.95 4.18 2.53
CA PHE A 111 9.39 3.10 3.41
C PHE A 111 8.33 2.75 4.47
N TRP A 112 7.80 3.77 5.17
CA TRP A 112 6.75 3.55 6.16
C TRP A 112 5.42 3.15 5.52
N GLY A 113 5.11 3.70 4.32
CA GLY A 113 3.97 3.29 3.52
C GLY A 113 4.02 1.81 3.13
N ILE A 114 5.17 1.31 2.67
CA ILE A 114 5.32 -0.11 2.33
C ILE A 114 5.15 -1.00 3.58
N ILE A 115 5.71 -0.61 4.72
CA ILE A 115 5.56 -1.37 5.97
C ILE A 115 4.10 -1.38 6.43
N GLY A 116 3.43 -0.22 6.41
CA GLY A 116 2.02 -0.11 6.76
C GLY A 116 1.14 -0.96 5.85
N ALA A 117 1.31 -0.83 4.54
CA ALA A 117 0.59 -1.64 3.55
C ALA A 117 0.82 -3.15 3.76
N LEU A 118 2.05 -3.57 4.07
CA LEU A 118 2.34 -4.98 4.35
C LEU A 118 1.59 -5.50 5.58
N ILE A 119 1.58 -4.72 6.67
CA ILE A 119 0.87 -5.07 7.91
C ILE A 119 -0.64 -5.10 7.66
N MET A 120 -1.18 -4.08 7.01
CA MET A 120 -2.62 -4.00 6.71
C MET A 120 -3.07 -5.14 5.79
N ARG A 121 -2.33 -5.42 4.71
CA ARG A 121 -2.63 -6.53 3.81
C ARG A 121 -2.51 -7.88 4.51
N GLY A 122 -1.45 -8.12 5.26
CA GLY A 122 -1.29 -9.34 6.03
C GLY A 122 -2.43 -9.56 7.00
N GLY A 123 -2.82 -8.52 7.74
CA GLY A 123 -3.97 -8.55 8.64
C GLY A 123 -5.29 -8.81 7.92
N MET A 124 -5.54 -8.10 6.81
CA MET A 124 -6.77 -8.28 6.03
C MET A 124 -6.85 -9.65 5.35
N ILE A 125 -5.73 -10.18 4.86
CA ILE A 125 -5.70 -11.53 4.26
C ILE A 125 -5.98 -12.56 5.34
N PHE A 126 -5.33 -12.47 6.49
CA PHE A 126 -5.51 -13.43 7.60
C PHE A 126 -6.97 -13.40 8.11
N LEU A 127 -7.48 -12.23 8.47
CA LEU A 127 -8.86 -12.08 8.95
C LEU A 127 -9.89 -12.38 7.87
N GLY A 128 -9.62 -11.94 6.63
CA GLY A 128 -10.52 -12.13 5.49
C GLY A 128 -10.63 -13.60 5.08
N ALA A 129 -9.53 -14.33 5.08
CA ALA A 129 -9.55 -15.77 4.78
C ALA A 129 -10.39 -16.53 5.81
N GLU A 130 -10.15 -16.28 7.10
CA GLU A 130 -10.92 -16.88 8.20
C GLU A 130 -12.41 -16.56 8.07
N LEU A 131 -12.73 -15.29 7.79
CA LEU A 131 -14.10 -14.82 7.67
C LEU A 131 -14.83 -15.44 6.47
N ILE A 132 -14.17 -15.55 5.32
CA ILE A 132 -14.73 -16.11 4.10
C ILE A 132 -14.93 -17.63 4.23
N MET A 133 -13.99 -18.32 4.87
CA MET A 133 -14.12 -19.76 5.10
C MET A 133 -15.30 -20.11 6.01
N ASN A 134 -15.57 -19.26 7.01
CA ASN A 134 -16.69 -19.49 7.94
C ASN A 134 -18.03 -18.93 7.40
N TYR A 135 -18.01 -17.86 6.64
CA TYR A 135 -19.22 -17.13 6.20
C TYR A 135 -19.13 -16.76 4.71
N GLN A 136 -19.34 -17.70 3.83
CA GLN A 136 -19.20 -17.52 2.37
C GLN A 136 -20.13 -16.45 1.78
N TRP A 137 -21.29 -16.17 2.38
CA TRP A 137 -22.21 -15.11 1.97
C TRP A 137 -21.60 -13.70 2.02
N ILE A 138 -20.54 -13.51 2.82
CA ILE A 138 -19.80 -12.25 2.91
C ILE A 138 -19.17 -11.87 1.57
N LEU A 139 -18.74 -12.85 0.76
CA LEU A 139 -18.23 -12.59 -0.60
C LEU A 139 -19.26 -11.89 -1.48
N ILE A 140 -20.53 -12.25 -1.35
CA ILE A 140 -21.61 -11.63 -2.12
C ILE A 140 -21.80 -10.17 -1.71
N ILE A 141 -21.73 -9.88 -0.41
CA ILE A 141 -21.80 -8.50 0.10
C ILE A 141 -20.60 -7.67 -0.37
N PHE A 142 -19.37 -8.20 -0.26
CA PHE A 142 -18.20 -7.49 -0.76
C PHE A 142 -18.25 -7.27 -2.27
N GLY A 143 -18.69 -8.28 -3.04
CA GLY A 143 -18.89 -8.14 -4.48
C GLY A 143 -19.90 -7.04 -4.81
N GLY A 144 -21.03 -7.01 -4.12
CA GLY A 144 -22.02 -5.95 -4.24
C GLY A 144 -21.50 -4.56 -3.90
N PHE A 145 -20.71 -4.46 -2.83
CA PHE A 145 -20.06 -3.21 -2.44
C PHE A 145 -19.03 -2.72 -3.50
N LEU A 146 -18.25 -3.64 -4.08
CA LEU A 146 -17.31 -3.30 -5.15
C LEU A 146 -18.04 -2.81 -6.40
N ILE A 147 -19.15 -3.45 -6.79
CA ILE A 147 -19.97 -3.02 -7.93
C ILE A 147 -20.54 -1.62 -7.68
N LEU A 148 -21.08 -1.36 -6.49
CA LEU A 148 -21.59 -0.04 -6.12
C LEU A 148 -20.50 1.03 -6.15
N THR A 149 -19.31 0.71 -5.67
CA THR A 149 -18.17 1.62 -5.68
C THR A 149 -17.72 1.91 -7.10
N ALA A 150 -17.59 0.90 -7.95
CA ALA A 150 -17.22 1.06 -9.35
C ALA A 150 -18.29 1.90 -10.11
N LEU A 151 -19.57 1.66 -9.87
CA LEU A 151 -20.66 2.41 -10.47
C LEU A 151 -20.64 3.89 -10.01
N LYS A 152 -20.40 4.12 -8.72
CA LYS A 152 -20.22 5.47 -8.18
C LYS A 152 -19.07 6.20 -8.85
N MET A 153 -17.92 5.56 -9.02
CA MET A 153 -16.74 6.15 -9.68
C MET A 153 -17.00 6.44 -11.16
N ALA A 154 -17.76 5.57 -11.84
CA ALA A 154 -18.09 5.76 -13.26
C ALA A 154 -19.10 6.90 -13.48
N LEU A 155 -20.05 7.08 -12.56
CA LEU A 155 -21.16 8.05 -12.71
C LEU A 155 -20.85 9.41 -12.06
N ILE A 156 -20.07 9.43 -11.00
CA ILE A 156 -19.77 10.65 -10.24
C ILE A 156 -18.30 11.02 -10.49
N LYS A 157 -18.07 12.09 -11.24
CA LYS A 157 -16.75 12.70 -11.34
C LYS A 157 -16.35 13.18 -9.94
N GLY A 158 -15.44 12.48 -9.30
CA GLY A 158 -14.86 12.92 -8.03
C GLY A 158 -14.06 14.21 -8.24
N ASN A 159 -14.08 15.10 -7.26
CA ASN A 159 -13.07 16.13 -7.15
C ASN A 159 -11.79 15.44 -6.65
N ASP A 160 -10.80 15.30 -7.53
CA ASP A 160 -9.50 14.65 -7.25
C ASP A 160 -8.56 15.53 -6.39
N ASP A 161 -9.13 16.43 -5.58
CA ASP A 161 -8.36 17.28 -4.68
C ASP A 161 -8.06 16.52 -3.36
N PRO A 162 -6.81 16.07 -3.15
CA PRO A 162 -6.43 15.32 -1.96
C PRO A 162 -6.71 16.07 -0.65
N SER A 163 -6.75 17.42 -0.70
CA SER A 163 -7.02 18.25 0.48
C SER A 163 -8.46 18.11 0.98
N GLN A 164 -9.39 17.74 0.11
CA GLN A 164 -10.81 17.57 0.42
C GLN A 164 -11.15 16.16 0.92
N ASN A 165 -10.17 15.26 0.94
CA ASN A 165 -10.36 13.93 1.48
C ASN A 165 -10.89 14.01 2.92
N VAL A 166 -11.95 13.24 3.18
CA VAL A 166 -12.64 13.21 4.49
C VAL A 166 -11.66 12.90 5.61
N VAL A 167 -10.70 12.01 5.37
CA VAL A 167 -9.69 11.62 6.36
C VAL A 167 -8.77 12.77 6.69
N VAL A 168 -8.32 13.55 5.69
CA VAL A 168 -7.52 14.76 5.92
C VAL A 168 -8.29 15.79 6.73
N LYS A 169 -9.59 15.97 6.46
CA LYS A 169 -10.46 16.87 7.24
C LYS A 169 -10.61 16.42 8.69
N ILE A 170 -10.79 15.12 8.92
CA ILE A 170 -10.87 14.55 10.26
C ILE A 170 -9.56 14.76 11.02
N ILE A 171 -8.42 14.47 10.41
CA ILE A 171 -7.10 14.64 11.03
C ILE A 171 -6.87 16.11 11.38
N LYS A 172 -7.11 17.02 10.45
CA LYS A 172 -6.99 18.48 10.70
C LYS A 172 -7.90 18.97 11.83
N LYS A 173 -9.03 18.32 12.08
CA LYS A 173 -9.95 18.65 13.17
C LYS A 173 -9.41 18.24 14.54
N PHE A 174 -8.71 17.10 14.62
CA PHE A 174 -8.22 16.57 15.89
C PHE A 174 -6.78 17.00 16.23
N TYR A 175 -5.96 17.26 15.22
CA TYR A 175 -4.54 17.62 15.40
C TYR A 175 -4.17 18.86 14.59
N PRO A 176 -3.39 19.79 15.18
CA PRO A 176 -2.83 20.90 14.44
C PRO A 176 -1.85 20.38 13.37
N VAL A 177 -2.00 20.87 12.15
CA VAL A 177 -1.14 20.51 11.02
C VAL A 177 -0.26 21.70 10.69
N THR A 178 1.05 21.46 10.54
CA THR A 178 2.01 22.49 10.11
C THR A 178 2.01 22.63 8.59
N GLU A 179 2.34 23.83 8.11
CA GLU A 179 2.51 24.12 6.67
C GLU A 179 3.95 23.88 6.19
N PHE A 180 4.83 23.43 7.08
CA PHE A 180 6.24 23.24 6.78
C PHE A 180 6.71 21.83 7.15
N PHE A 181 7.82 21.42 6.54
CA PHE A 181 8.50 20.19 6.84
C PHE A 181 9.53 20.42 7.96
N ASP A 182 9.51 19.60 9.01
CA ASP A 182 10.53 19.58 10.05
C ASP A 182 11.54 18.45 9.75
N GLY A 183 12.34 18.62 8.71
CA GLY A 183 13.21 17.60 8.18
C GLY A 183 12.40 16.35 7.74
N GLN A 184 12.80 15.18 8.24
CA GLN A 184 12.12 13.92 7.97
C GLN A 184 11.12 13.51 9.06
N ARG A 185 10.72 14.43 9.96
CA ARG A 185 9.84 14.09 11.09
C ARG A 185 8.38 14.10 10.68
N PHE A 186 7.63 13.13 11.13
CA PHE A 186 6.19 13.07 10.94
C PHE A 186 5.43 13.94 11.95
N PHE A 187 5.99 14.09 13.16
CA PHE A 187 5.44 14.90 14.23
C PHE A 187 6.46 15.94 14.67
N THR A 188 6.00 17.15 14.95
CA THR A 188 6.84 18.25 15.40
C THR A 188 6.20 19.02 16.54
N LYS A 189 7.02 19.67 17.35
CA LYS A 189 6.58 20.69 18.32
C LYS A 189 6.97 22.09 17.89
N ARG A 190 7.63 22.23 16.72
CA ARG A 190 8.02 23.54 16.20
C ARG A 190 6.83 24.33 15.72
N THR A 191 6.77 25.61 16.07
CA THR A 191 5.75 26.54 15.58
C THR A 191 6.26 27.38 14.39
N LEU A 192 7.58 27.42 14.19
CA LEU A 192 8.22 28.15 13.12
C LEU A 192 8.91 27.19 12.15
N LYS A 193 8.96 27.62 10.88
CA LYS A 193 9.65 26.89 9.82
C LYS A 193 11.13 26.71 10.20
N PRO A 194 11.71 25.51 10.04
CA PRO A 194 13.12 25.27 10.33
C PRO A 194 14.01 26.07 9.38
N THR A 195 15.10 26.62 9.92
CA THR A 195 16.20 27.23 9.17
C THR A 195 17.29 26.19 9.01
N TYR A 196 18.05 26.27 7.92
CA TYR A 196 19.15 25.37 7.62
C TYR A 196 20.43 26.20 7.44
N SER A 197 21.51 25.76 8.05
CA SER A 197 22.86 26.32 7.89
C SER A 197 23.79 25.26 7.31
N ILE A 198 24.90 25.73 6.71
CA ILE A 198 25.94 24.82 6.22
C ILE A 198 26.93 24.60 7.37
N ASP A 199 27.10 23.36 7.80
CA ASP A 199 28.13 23.01 8.77
C ASP A 199 29.53 23.28 8.18
N PRO A 200 30.30 24.16 8.77
CA PRO A 200 31.64 24.53 8.25
C PRO A 200 32.63 23.37 8.26
N LYS A 201 32.36 22.30 9.02
CA LYS A 201 33.26 21.13 9.10
C LYS A 201 32.94 20.07 8.06
N THR A 202 31.67 19.88 7.74
CA THR A 202 31.23 18.79 6.84
C THR A 202 30.75 19.29 5.49
N GLY A 203 30.52 20.61 5.33
CA GLY A 203 29.93 21.21 4.11
C GLY A 203 28.50 20.77 3.84
N LYS A 204 27.85 20.06 4.77
CA LYS A 204 26.48 19.57 4.62
C LYS A 204 25.48 20.53 5.23
N GLU A 205 24.30 20.58 4.64
CA GLU A 205 23.17 21.32 5.16
C GLU A 205 22.65 20.68 6.45
N VAL A 206 22.68 21.42 7.55
CA VAL A 206 22.25 20.97 8.89
C VAL A 206 21.10 21.85 9.34
N MET A 207 20.08 21.25 9.94
CA MET A 207 18.94 21.95 10.49
C MET A 207 19.30 22.68 11.79
N ASP A 208 19.07 23.97 11.83
CA ASP A 208 19.32 24.78 13.02
C ASP A 208 18.45 24.39 14.20
N PRO A 209 18.95 24.54 15.45
CA PRO A 209 18.14 24.34 16.62
C PRO A 209 16.96 25.32 16.63
N PRO A 210 15.80 24.94 17.20
CA PRO A 210 14.66 25.81 17.27
C PRO A 210 14.97 27.06 18.13
N PRO A 211 14.58 28.26 17.69
CA PRO A 211 14.73 29.48 18.49
C PRO A 211 14.03 29.34 19.84
N ALA A 212 14.54 30.02 20.86
CA ALA A 212 13.91 30.05 22.17
C ALA A 212 12.45 30.50 22.09
N GLY A 213 11.53 29.74 22.69
CA GLY A 213 10.09 30.04 22.65
C GLY A 213 9.33 29.56 21.40
N SER A 214 10.02 28.95 20.43
CA SER A 214 9.38 28.43 19.19
C SER A 214 8.83 27.00 19.29
N LEU A 215 8.81 26.43 20.48
CA LEU A 215 8.30 25.10 20.74
C LEU A 215 6.88 25.19 21.36
N SER A 216 5.92 24.50 20.74
CA SER A 216 4.57 24.31 21.30
C SER A 216 4.57 23.20 22.33
N PRO A 217 3.75 23.29 23.39
CA PRO A 217 3.52 22.16 24.30
C PRO A 217 2.78 21.00 23.61
N LYS A 218 2.04 21.28 22.53
CA LYS A 218 1.27 20.30 21.77
C LYS A 218 2.05 19.79 20.57
N TRP A 219 1.88 18.50 20.27
CA TRP A 219 2.38 17.90 19.04
C TRP A 219 1.55 18.34 17.85
N ALA A 220 2.22 18.71 16.76
CA ALA A 220 1.62 18.99 15.47
C ALA A 220 2.05 17.96 14.44
N ILE A 221 1.21 17.75 13.44
CA ILE A 221 1.44 16.81 12.35
C ILE A 221 2.09 17.58 11.19
N THR A 222 3.12 16.98 10.59
CA THR A 222 3.77 17.53 9.38
C THR A 222 3.04 17.07 8.12
N PRO A 223 3.20 17.79 6.97
CA PRO A 223 2.67 17.34 5.69
C PRO A 223 3.14 15.95 5.26
N LEU A 224 4.32 15.50 5.74
CA LEU A 224 4.81 14.14 5.49
C LEU A 224 3.91 13.07 6.10
N PHE A 225 3.37 13.30 7.28
CA PHE A 225 2.46 12.34 7.91
C PHE A 225 1.09 12.31 7.22
N LEU A 226 0.59 13.47 6.77
CA LEU A 226 -0.63 13.51 5.96
C LEU A 226 -0.48 12.74 4.65
N ALA A 227 0.66 12.92 3.99
CA ALA A 227 0.96 12.17 2.77
C ALA A 227 1.07 10.67 3.03
N LEU A 228 1.71 10.26 4.15
CA LEU A 228 1.79 8.85 4.55
C LEU A 228 0.39 8.25 4.72
N ILE A 229 -0.49 8.92 5.46
CA ILE A 229 -1.86 8.42 5.67
C ILE A 229 -2.62 8.32 4.34
N LEU A 230 -2.49 9.31 3.46
CA LEU A 230 -3.14 9.26 2.14
C LEU A 230 -2.61 8.12 1.29
N VAL A 231 -1.31 7.86 1.32
CA VAL A 231 -0.68 6.71 0.63
C VAL A 231 -1.18 5.38 1.17
N GLU A 232 -1.44 5.27 2.48
CA GLU A 232 -1.97 4.04 3.10
C GLU A 232 -3.45 3.77 2.78
N ILE A 233 -4.23 4.83 2.52
CA ILE A 233 -5.67 4.72 2.27
C ILE A 233 -5.98 4.48 0.79
N THR A 234 -5.01 4.78 -0.07
CA THR A 234 -5.15 4.61 -1.52
C THR A 234 -4.72 3.22 -1.97
#